data_d8b328361bc5af90396aa21c0ec0d792
#
_entry.id   d8b328361bc5af90396aa21c0ec0d792
#
_cell.length_a   1.000
_cell.length_b   1.000
_cell.length_c   1.000
_cell.angle_alpha   90.00
_cell.angle_beta   90.00
_cell.angle_gamma   90.00
#
_symmetry.space_group_name_H-M   'P 1'
#
loop_
_entity.id
_entity.type
_entity.pdbx_description
1 polymer ?
#
loop_
_entity_poly.entity_id
_entity_poly.type
_entity_poly.pdbx_seq_one_letter_code
_entity_poly.pdbx_strand_id
1 'polypeptide(L)'
;MTEINEGLREGKNVLLHGVTSSGKTHLYLEKIEETIANGKNVLFLLPEIALTKQIIQRLEKKYGKQLGFYHQKLTDFEKVEVWRKVKNNEIKILIGTRSSLFLPFQNLGLIIIDEEHDAAYKPREVKPFFNAKDAALVLAYFYQAKAILGSATPSVESYYAAKNGKLKYVFLGERFGEVALPKYEIINFKIGRASCRERVSSPV
;
A
#
# COMPACT_ATOMS: atom_id res chain seq x y z
N MET A 1 0.48 -3.19 -18.33
CA MET A 1 0.60 -4.65 -18.06
C MET A 1 1.98 -5.19 -18.38
N THR A 2 2.46 -5.03 -19.60
CA THR A 2 3.75 -5.56 -20.08
C THR A 2 4.93 -5.12 -19.18
N GLU A 3 5.04 -3.85 -18.84
CA GLU A 3 6.16 -3.27 -18.07
C GLU A 3 6.28 -3.78 -16.62
N ILE A 4 5.15 -4.03 -15.93
CA ILE A 4 5.19 -4.63 -14.58
C ILE A 4 5.70 -6.05 -14.67
N ASN A 5 5.19 -6.83 -15.62
CA ASN A 5 5.60 -8.20 -15.83
C ASN A 5 7.07 -8.30 -16.21
N GLU A 6 7.56 -7.39 -17.04
CA GLU A 6 8.97 -7.28 -17.38
C GLU A 6 9.83 -7.02 -16.16
N GLY A 7 9.48 -6.01 -15.36
CA GLY A 7 10.22 -5.68 -14.14
C GLY A 7 10.28 -6.84 -13.15
N LEU A 8 9.14 -7.50 -12.92
CA LEU A 8 9.07 -8.64 -12.02
C LEU A 8 9.83 -9.87 -12.56
N ARG A 9 9.84 -10.09 -13.88
CA ARG A 9 10.63 -11.15 -14.54
C ARG A 9 12.13 -10.87 -14.48
N GLU A 10 12.55 -9.62 -14.64
CA GLU A 10 13.95 -9.18 -14.46
C GLU A 10 14.46 -9.28 -13.01
N GLY A 11 13.62 -9.72 -12.08
CA GLY A 11 13.99 -9.85 -10.68
C GLY A 11 13.90 -8.55 -9.87
N LYS A 12 13.48 -7.44 -10.49
CA LYS A 12 13.39 -6.13 -9.84
C LYS A 12 12.06 -5.96 -9.11
N ASN A 13 12.10 -5.22 -8.01
CA ASN A 13 10.89 -4.69 -7.37
C ASN A 13 10.36 -3.51 -8.20
N VAL A 14 9.06 -3.24 -8.10
CA VAL A 14 8.35 -2.27 -8.96
C VAL A 14 7.90 -1.06 -8.14
N LEU A 15 8.15 0.14 -8.64
CA LEU A 15 7.45 1.36 -8.22
C LEU A 15 6.31 1.63 -9.19
N LEU A 16 5.08 1.43 -8.72
CA LEU A 16 3.86 1.67 -9.47
C LEU A 16 3.33 3.08 -9.15
N HIS A 17 3.70 4.03 -9.99
CA HIS A 17 3.21 5.40 -9.90
C HIS A 17 1.94 5.54 -10.72
N GLY A 18 0.80 5.64 -10.08
CA GLY A 18 -0.47 5.74 -10.76
C GLY A 18 -1.37 6.80 -10.15
N VAL A 19 -1.92 7.67 -10.99
CA VAL A 19 -2.88 8.69 -10.54
C VAL A 19 -4.08 8.05 -9.86
N THR A 20 -4.84 8.81 -9.08
CA THR A 20 -6.07 8.32 -8.44
C THR A 20 -7.01 7.77 -9.52
N SER A 21 -7.60 6.60 -9.27
CA SER A 21 -8.46 5.88 -10.23
C SER A 21 -7.75 5.39 -11.52
N SER A 22 -6.43 5.23 -11.49
CA SER A 22 -5.66 4.69 -12.65
C SER A 22 -5.71 3.16 -12.78
N GLY A 23 -6.45 2.47 -11.93
CA GLY A 23 -6.53 1.01 -11.97
C GLY A 23 -5.47 0.27 -11.16
N LYS A 24 -4.68 0.94 -10.28
CA LYS A 24 -3.70 0.27 -9.39
C LYS A 24 -4.30 -0.95 -8.69
N THR A 25 -5.51 -0.79 -8.13
CA THR A 25 -6.21 -1.86 -7.42
C THR A 25 -6.47 -3.08 -8.29
N HIS A 26 -6.80 -2.88 -9.57
CA HIS A 26 -7.01 -3.98 -10.51
C HIS A 26 -5.72 -4.75 -10.77
N LEU A 27 -4.62 -4.03 -10.95
CA LEU A 27 -3.29 -4.62 -11.09
C LEU A 27 -2.86 -5.41 -9.85
N TYR A 28 -3.14 -4.89 -8.65
CA TYR A 28 -2.86 -5.64 -7.41
C TYR A 28 -3.62 -6.95 -7.37
N LEU A 29 -4.92 -6.94 -7.67
CA LEU A 29 -5.75 -8.15 -7.69
C LEU A 29 -5.21 -9.19 -8.68
N GLU A 30 -4.83 -8.77 -9.88
CA GLU A 30 -4.25 -9.67 -10.88
C GLU A 30 -2.93 -10.29 -10.39
N LYS A 31 -2.03 -9.49 -9.80
CA LYS A 31 -0.76 -10.00 -9.28
C LYS A 31 -0.93 -10.89 -8.05
N ILE A 32 -1.94 -10.62 -7.22
CA ILE A 32 -2.34 -11.51 -6.14
C ILE A 32 -2.78 -12.86 -6.72
N GLU A 33 -3.67 -12.86 -7.71
CA GLU A 33 -4.17 -14.08 -8.35
C GLU A 33 -3.06 -14.91 -8.99
N GLU A 34 -2.17 -14.27 -9.74
CA GLU A 34 -1.00 -14.93 -10.35
C GLU A 34 -0.09 -15.56 -9.29
N THR A 35 0.15 -14.84 -8.19
CA THR A 35 1.01 -15.34 -7.09
C THR A 35 0.40 -16.54 -6.40
N ILE A 36 -0.90 -16.49 -6.10
CA ILE A 36 -1.64 -17.59 -5.47
C ILE A 36 -1.70 -18.82 -6.38
N ALA A 37 -1.94 -18.62 -7.69
CA ALA A 37 -1.94 -19.70 -8.67
C ALA A 37 -0.59 -20.43 -8.74
N ASN A 38 0.51 -19.73 -8.46
CA ASN A 38 1.86 -20.30 -8.34
C ASN A 38 2.15 -20.91 -6.94
N GLY A 39 1.13 -21.09 -6.10
CA GLY A 39 1.25 -21.70 -4.77
C GLY A 39 1.95 -20.85 -3.72
N LYS A 40 2.16 -19.56 -3.98
CA LYS A 40 2.84 -18.63 -3.07
C LYS A 40 1.86 -17.74 -2.30
N ASN A 41 2.35 -17.17 -1.20
CA ASN A 41 1.58 -16.30 -0.32
C ASN A 41 1.79 -14.83 -0.69
N VAL A 42 0.82 -14.00 -0.34
CA VAL A 42 0.85 -12.56 -0.55
C VAL A 42 0.71 -11.81 0.76
N LEU A 43 1.58 -10.82 0.97
CA LEU A 43 1.42 -9.81 2.00
C LEU A 43 1.00 -8.50 1.34
N PHE A 44 -0.18 -7.99 1.73
CA PHE A 44 -0.69 -6.72 1.25
C PHE A 44 -0.68 -5.71 2.40
N LEU A 45 0.25 -4.77 2.36
CA LEU A 45 0.40 -3.70 3.33
C LEU A 45 -0.46 -2.50 2.95
N LEU A 46 -1.24 -2.05 3.92
CA LEU A 46 -2.06 -0.84 3.83
C LEU A 46 -1.74 0.09 5.01
N PRO A 47 -1.79 1.43 4.83
CA PRO A 47 -1.78 2.36 5.94
C PRO A 47 -2.97 2.11 6.87
N GLU A 48 -2.83 2.38 8.17
CA GLU A 48 -3.85 2.08 9.19
C GLU A 48 -5.26 2.63 8.88
N ILE A 49 -5.34 3.72 8.14
CA ILE A 49 -6.58 4.46 7.86
C ILE A 49 -7.25 4.01 6.55
N ALA A 50 -6.53 3.33 5.67
CA ALA A 50 -6.94 3.11 4.27
C ALA A 50 -7.38 1.68 3.95
N LEU A 51 -7.96 0.93 4.90
CA LEU A 51 -8.59 -0.35 4.57
C LEU A 51 -9.73 -0.11 3.56
N THR A 52 -9.41 -0.18 2.28
CA THR A 52 -10.36 0.05 1.20
C THR A 52 -11.37 -1.09 1.17
N LYS A 53 -12.56 -0.87 1.71
CA LYS A 53 -13.65 -1.87 1.83
C LYS A 53 -13.87 -2.65 0.53
N GLN A 54 -13.74 -1.99 -0.62
CA GLN A 54 -13.98 -2.62 -1.93
C GLN A 54 -13.00 -3.73 -2.28
N ILE A 55 -11.69 -3.54 -2.04
CA ILE A 55 -10.68 -4.58 -2.33
C ILE A 55 -10.85 -5.75 -1.35
N ILE A 56 -11.11 -5.44 -0.07
CA ILE A 56 -11.35 -6.44 0.96
C ILE A 56 -12.54 -7.33 0.58
N GLN A 57 -13.69 -6.74 0.27
CA GLN A 57 -14.89 -7.48 -0.12
C GLN A 57 -14.66 -8.38 -1.34
N ARG A 58 -13.89 -7.94 -2.34
CA ARG A 58 -13.56 -8.75 -3.50
C ARG A 58 -12.69 -9.94 -3.13
N LEU A 59 -11.67 -9.73 -2.30
CA LEU A 59 -10.77 -10.78 -1.83
C LEU A 59 -11.50 -11.75 -0.89
N GLU A 60 -12.36 -11.27 0.02
CA GLU A 60 -13.17 -12.11 0.90
C GLU A 60 -14.09 -13.03 0.11
N LYS A 61 -14.78 -12.48 -0.90
CA LYS A 61 -15.67 -13.27 -1.76
C LYS A 61 -14.94 -14.40 -2.48
N LYS A 62 -13.68 -14.16 -2.89
CA LYS A 62 -12.92 -15.13 -3.69
C LYS A 62 -12.11 -16.11 -2.85
N TYR A 63 -11.50 -15.65 -1.76
CA TYR A 63 -10.52 -16.43 -0.99
C TYR A 63 -11.03 -16.88 0.38
N GLY A 64 -12.11 -16.27 0.90
CA GLY A 64 -12.77 -16.69 2.14
C GLY A 64 -11.80 -16.91 3.29
N LYS A 65 -11.70 -18.14 3.80
CA LYS A 65 -10.85 -18.52 4.94
C LYS A 65 -9.34 -18.39 4.68
N GLN A 66 -8.92 -18.29 3.42
CA GLN A 66 -7.50 -18.11 3.05
C GLN A 66 -7.06 -16.65 3.12
N LEU A 67 -7.99 -15.71 3.35
CA LEU A 67 -7.71 -14.31 3.61
C LEU A 67 -7.58 -14.06 5.11
N GLY A 68 -6.52 -13.40 5.51
CA GLY A 68 -6.29 -12.98 6.89
C GLY A 68 -6.08 -11.49 7.02
N PHE A 69 -6.35 -10.97 8.22
CA PHE A 69 -6.13 -9.56 8.56
C PHE A 69 -5.21 -9.47 9.78
N TYR A 70 -4.26 -8.52 9.75
CA TYR A 70 -3.38 -8.27 10.88
C TYR A 70 -3.14 -6.79 11.10
N HIS A 71 -3.68 -6.26 12.21
CA HIS A 71 -3.58 -4.84 12.56
C HIS A 71 -3.59 -4.63 14.07
N GLN A 72 -3.30 -3.41 14.52
CA GLN A 72 -3.11 -3.11 15.95
C GLN A 72 -4.39 -3.29 16.80
N LYS A 73 -5.57 -3.17 16.20
CA LYS A 73 -6.86 -3.29 16.89
C LYS A 73 -7.26 -4.73 17.20
N LEU A 74 -6.54 -5.73 16.69
CA LEU A 74 -6.77 -7.12 17.05
C LEU A 74 -6.40 -7.36 18.51
N THR A 75 -7.21 -8.16 19.20
CA THR A 75 -6.89 -8.69 20.52
C THR A 75 -5.64 -9.59 20.44
N ASP A 76 -4.98 -9.83 21.57
CA ASP A 76 -3.80 -10.68 21.56
C ASP A 76 -4.12 -12.13 21.19
N PHE A 77 -5.33 -12.61 21.53
CA PHE A 77 -5.80 -13.92 21.09
C PHE A 77 -5.95 -13.99 19.56
N GLU A 78 -6.60 -13.01 18.94
CA GLU A 78 -6.75 -12.94 17.49
C GLU A 78 -5.39 -12.85 16.78
N LYS A 79 -4.44 -12.08 17.34
CA LYS A 79 -3.08 -11.99 16.80
C LYS A 79 -2.38 -13.35 16.80
N VAL A 80 -2.50 -14.11 17.90
CA VAL A 80 -1.93 -15.46 18.00
C VAL A 80 -2.60 -16.41 17.01
N GLU A 81 -3.92 -16.31 16.83
CA GLU A 81 -4.64 -17.13 15.87
C GLU A 81 -4.18 -16.86 14.42
N VAL A 82 -4.07 -15.59 14.03
CA VAL A 82 -3.54 -15.22 12.71
C VAL A 82 -2.09 -15.69 12.55
N TRP A 83 -1.26 -15.51 13.57
CA TRP A 83 0.13 -15.96 13.57
C TRP A 83 0.23 -17.48 13.29
N ARG A 84 -0.60 -18.30 13.98
CA ARG A 84 -0.66 -19.75 13.75
C ARG A 84 -1.09 -20.09 12.33
N LYS A 85 -2.14 -19.45 11.83
CA LYS A 85 -2.65 -19.68 10.48
C LYS A 85 -1.63 -19.32 9.40
N VAL A 86 -0.87 -18.22 9.58
CA VAL A 86 0.22 -17.84 8.67
C VAL A 86 1.33 -18.89 8.75
N LYS A 87 1.76 -19.29 9.95
CA LYS A 87 2.79 -20.31 10.16
C LYS A 87 2.41 -21.65 9.53
N ASN A 88 1.15 -22.05 9.63
CA ASN A 88 0.64 -23.30 9.06
C ASN A 88 0.31 -23.19 7.56
N ASN A 89 0.59 -22.03 6.93
CA ASN A 89 0.29 -21.79 5.52
C ASN A 89 -1.21 -21.88 5.15
N GLU A 90 -2.10 -21.67 6.13
CA GLU A 90 -3.55 -21.65 5.93
C GLU A 90 -4.02 -20.34 5.32
N ILE A 91 -3.37 -19.21 5.68
CA ILE A 91 -3.58 -17.90 5.08
C ILE A 91 -2.70 -17.76 3.84
N LYS A 92 -3.32 -17.52 2.70
CA LYS A 92 -2.64 -17.28 1.43
C LYS A 92 -2.46 -15.79 1.13
N ILE A 93 -3.41 -14.98 1.58
CA ILE A 93 -3.36 -13.53 1.46
C ILE A 93 -3.47 -12.95 2.85
N LEU A 94 -2.48 -12.20 3.27
CA LEU A 94 -2.53 -11.42 4.50
C LEU A 94 -2.62 -9.94 4.17
N ILE A 95 -3.69 -9.30 4.61
CA ILE A 95 -3.83 -7.84 4.58
C ILE A 95 -3.44 -7.33 5.97
N GLY A 96 -2.51 -6.39 6.01
CA GLY A 96 -2.08 -5.89 7.31
C GLY A 96 -1.39 -4.55 7.28
N THR A 97 -1.10 -4.07 8.47
CA THR A 97 -0.28 -2.89 8.71
C THR A 97 1.19 -3.28 8.91
N ARG A 98 2.06 -2.32 9.20
CA ARG A 98 3.50 -2.52 9.34
C ARG A 98 3.91 -3.70 10.24
N SER A 99 3.15 -4.02 11.28
CA SER A 99 3.46 -5.11 12.20
C SER A 99 3.31 -6.51 11.58
N SER A 100 2.54 -6.64 10.49
CA SER A 100 2.38 -7.90 9.77
C SER A 100 3.64 -8.39 9.06
N LEU A 101 4.65 -7.52 8.88
CA LEU A 101 5.95 -7.89 8.34
C LEU A 101 6.70 -8.95 9.18
N PHE A 102 6.39 -9.05 10.46
CA PHE A 102 7.08 -9.97 11.39
C PHE A 102 6.37 -11.31 11.56
N LEU A 103 5.36 -11.59 10.73
CA LEU A 103 4.68 -12.88 10.78
C LEU A 103 5.48 -13.98 10.05
N PRO A 104 5.37 -15.24 10.49
CA PRO A 104 6.19 -16.34 10.02
C PRO A 104 5.66 -16.93 8.71
N PHE A 105 5.78 -16.19 7.62
CA PHE A 105 5.40 -16.69 6.30
C PHE A 105 6.21 -17.91 5.91
N GLN A 106 5.58 -18.88 5.22
CA GLN A 106 6.27 -20.08 4.75
C GLN A 106 6.72 -19.97 3.30
N ASN A 107 5.90 -19.36 2.45
CA ASN A 107 6.13 -19.29 1.01
C ASN A 107 5.71 -17.94 0.44
N LEU A 108 6.28 -16.84 0.98
CA LEU A 108 5.96 -15.49 0.54
C LEU A 108 6.48 -15.25 -0.88
N GLY A 109 5.60 -14.84 -1.80
CA GLY A 109 5.94 -14.62 -3.20
C GLY A 109 5.74 -13.17 -3.65
N LEU A 110 4.87 -12.43 -2.97
CA LEU A 110 4.56 -11.05 -3.33
C LEU A 110 4.30 -10.22 -2.07
N ILE A 111 4.87 -9.03 -2.05
CA ILE A 111 4.55 -7.98 -1.08
C ILE A 111 4.02 -6.78 -1.86
N ILE A 112 2.82 -6.35 -1.54
CA ILE A 112 2.25 -5.11 -2.07
C ILE A 112 2.24 -4.07 -0.95
N ILE A 113 2.72 -2.88 -1.24
CA ILE A 113 2.73 -1.73 -0.32
C ILE A 113 1.94 -0.63 -1.01
N ASP A 114 0.68 -0.48 -0.64
CA ASP A 114 -0.15 0.60 -1.20
C ASP A 114 0.05 1.88 -0.42
N GLU A 115 -0.06 3.02 -1.11
CA GLU A 115 0.25 4.36 -0.59
C GLU A 115 1.62 4.41 0.12
N GLU A 116 2.67 3.92 -0.55
CA GLU A 116 4.03 3.72 -0.01
C GLU A 116 4.65 4.96 0.65
N HIS A 117 4.12 6.14 0.30
CA HIS A 117 4.55 7.44 0.82
C HIS A 117 3.96 7.77 2.19
N ASP A 118 2.95 6.99 2.65
CA ASP A 118 2.22 7.31 3.88
C ASP A 118 3.12 7.26 5.12
N ALA A 119 2.94 8.28 5.99
CA ALA A 119 3.71 8.42 7.22
C ALA A 119 3.52 7.25 8.20
N ALA A 120 2.41 6.51 8.12
CA ALA A 120 2.14 5.33 8.94
C ALA A 120 3.21 4.23 8.78
N TYR A 121 3.90 4.18 7.63
CA TYR A 121 5.00 3.25 7.41
C TYR A 121 6.31 3.64 8.09
N LYS A 122 6.46 4.90 8.52
CA LYS A 122 7.65 5.42 9.21
C LYS A 122 7.26 6.21 10.47
N PRO A 123 6.65 5.57 11.48
CA PRO A 123 6.22 6.26 12.69
C PRO A 123 7.42 6.77 13.48
N ARG A 124 7.27 7.96 14.05
CA ARG A 124 8.29 8.60 14.88
C ARG A 124 8.05 8.43 16.38
N GLU A 125 6.86 8.01 16.77
CA GLU A 125 6.41 8.02 18.16
C GLU A 125 6.35 6.63 18.81
N VAL A 126 6.31 5.55 18.01
CA VAL A 126 6.11 4.18 18.50
C VAL A 126 7.34 3.31 18.20
N LYS A 127 7.95 2.78 19.25
CA LYS A 127 9.06 1.83 19.13
C LYS A 127 8.56 0.42 18.73
N PRO A 128 9.34 -0.37 17.99
CA PRO A 128 10.63 -0.04 17.40
C PRO A 128 10.50 0.91 16.20
N PHE A 129 11.47 1.82 16.06
CA PHE A 129 11.51 2.75 14.93
C PHE A 129 12.09 2.04 13.71
N PHE A 130 11.27 1.73 12.74
CA PHE A 130 11.70 1.19 11.45
C PHE A 130 10.81 1.74 10.33
N ASN A 131 11.36 1.77 9.13
CA ASN A 131 10.58 2.07 7.94
C ASN A 131 10.00 0.75 7.39
N ALA A 132 8.68 0.61 7.42
CA ALA A 132 8.03 -0.63 6.99
C ALA A 132 8.24 -0.91 5.49
N LYS A 133 8.37 0.12 4.67
CA LYS A 133 8.69 -0.03 3.24
C LYS A 133 10.07 -0.67 3.06
N ASP A 134 11.08 -0.15 3.74
CA ASP A 134 12.45 -0.68 3.64
C ASP A 134 12.51 -2.10 4.20
N ALA A 135 11.85 -2.34 5.34
CA ALA A 135 11.74 -3.67 5.93
C ALA A 135 11.03 -4.66 4.99
N ALA A 136 9.99 -4.22 4.28
CA ALA A 136 9.29 -5.05 3.29
C ALA A 136 10.18 -5.42 2.10
N LEU A 137 11.03 -4.50 1.62
CA LEU A 137 12.01 -4.79 0.56
C LEU A 137 13.07 -5.79 1.03
N VAL A 138 13.54 -5.66 2.27
CA VAL A 138 14.45 -6.64 2.89
C VAL A 138 13.78 -8.00 3.04
N LEU A 139 12.53 -8.02 3.50
CA LEU A 139 11.74 -9.25 3.61
C LEU A 139 11.56 -9.92 2.25
N ALA A 140 11.23 -9.14 1.22
CA ALA A 140 11.12 -9.63 -0.16
C ALA A 140 12.43 -10.29 -0.63
N TYR A 141 13.57 -9.69 -0.31
CA TYR A 141 14.88 -10.27 -0.64
C TYR A 141 15.10 -11.62 0.05
N PHE A 142 14.83 -11.74 1.36
CA PHE A 142 14.99 -13.00 2.09
C PHE A 142 14.09 -14.13 1.57
N TYR A 143 12.87 -13.83 1.18
CA TYR A 143 11.93 -14.82 0.64
C TYR A 143 12.06 -15.02 -0.88
N GLN A 144 12.97 -14.30 -1.55
CA GLN A 144 13.02 -14.24 -3.01
C GLN A 144 11.65 -13.88 -3.61
N ALA A 145 10.90 -13.09 -2.86
CA ALA A 145 9.60 -12.56 -3.25
C ALA A 145 9.76 -11.29 -4.07
N LYS A 146 8.68 -10.87 -4.73
CA LYS A 146 8.61 -9.58 -5.43
C LYS A 146 7.92 -8.54 -4.57
N ALA A 147 8.29 -7.27 -4.73
CA ALA A 147 7.60 -6.17 -4.08
C ALA A 147 7.07 -5.17 -5.11
N ILE A 148 5.84 -4.70 -4.88
CA ILE A 148 5.20 -3.63 -5.63
C ILE A 148 4.89 -2.50 -4.66
N LEU A 149 5.51 -1.35 -4.89
CA LEU A 149 5.28 -0.12 -4.15
C LEU A 149 4.32 0.74 -4.97
N GLY A 150 3.11 0.95 -4.49
CA GLY A 150 2.09 1.72 -5.19
C GLY A 150 1.83 3.07 -4.55
N SER A 151 1.73 4.11 -5.36
CA SER A 151 1.38 5.45 -4.90
C SER A 151 0.88 6.33 -6.05
N ALA A 152 0.02 7.30 -5.72
CA ALA A 152 -0.31 8.40 -6.61
C ALA A 152 0.73 9.53 -6.51
N THR A 153 1.41 9.62 -5.37
CA THR A 153 2.42 10.64 -5.04
C THR A 153 3.64 9.95 -4.42
N PRO A 154 4.46 9.26 -5.22
CA PRO A 154 5.59 8.50 -4.71
C PRO A 154 6.53 9.33 -3.85
N SER A 155 7.07 8.71 -2.79
CA SER A 155 8.11 9.35 -1.97
C SER A 155 9.35 9.67 -2.81
N VAL A 156 10.07 10.71 -2.43
CA VAL A 156 11.31 11.13 -3.14
C VAL A 156 12.32 9.99 -3.17
N GLU A 157 12.44 9.25 -2.07
CA GLU A 157 13.34 8.11 -1.92
C GLU A 157 13.01 6.98 -2.91
N SER A 158 11.72 6.63 -3.03
CA SER A 158 11.28 5.59 -3.96
C SER A 158 11.43 6.02 -5.41
N TYR A 159 11.11 7.27 -5.72
CA TYR A 159 11.28 7.82 -7.06
C TYR A 159 12.77 7.88 -7.45
N TYR A 160 13.64 8.31 -6.53
CA TYR A 160 15.09 8.32 -6.75
C TYR A 160 15.66 6.91 -6.93
N ALA A 161 15.19 5.93 -6.12
CA ALA A 161 15.58 4.54 -6.29
C ALA A 161 15.18 3.98 -7.66
N ALA A 162 14.00 4.36 -8.15
CA ALA A 162 13.55 3.98 -9.48
C ALA A 162 14.37 4.63 -10.59
N LYS A 163 14.70 5.92 -10.47
CA LYS A 163 15.61 6.61 -11.43
C LYS A 163 16.98 5.97 -11.52
N ASN A 164 17.51 5.46 -10.41
CA ASN A 164 18.79 4.78 -10.36
C ASN A 164 18.73 3.28 -10.70
N GLY A 165 17.60 2.80 -11.23
CA GLY A 165 17.43 1.42 -11.68
C GLY A 165 17.34 0.37 -10.57
N LYS A 166 17.26 0.78 -9.27
CA LYS A 166 17.04 -0.12 -8.14
C LYS A 166 15.61 -0.66 -8.09
N LEU A 167 14.66 0.11 -8.61
CA LEU A 167 13.27 -0.27 -8.80
C LEU A 167 12.91 -0.11 -10.27
N LYS A 168 12.05 -0.97 -10.79
CA LYS A 168 11.42 -0.74 -12.10
C LYS A 168 10.33 0.32 -11.93
N TYR A 169 10.44 1.41 -12.67
CA TYR A 169 9.42 2.45 -12.67
C TYR A 169 8.31 2.11 -13.66
N VAL A 170 7.07 2.11 -13.21
CA VAL A 170 5.88 1.95 -14.06
C VAL A 170 4.90 3.07 -13.76
N PHE A 171 4.50 3.78 -14.82
CA PHE A 171 3.59 4.91 -14.71
C PHE A 171 2.22 4.59 -15.31
N LEU A 172 1.17 4.80 -14.52
CA LEU A 172 -0.23 4.71 -14.96
C LEU A 172 -0.83 6.11 -15.00
N GLY A 173 -0.69 6.77 -16.15
CA GLY A 173 -1.15 8.16 -16.33
C GLY A 173 -2.64 8.30 -16.68
N GLU A 174 -3.28 7.24 -17.17
CA GLU A 174 -4.67 7.27 -17.59
C GLU A 174 -5.61 6.93 -16.44
N ARG A 175 -6.70 7.70 -16.30
CA ARG A 175 -7.77 7.39 -15.37
C ARG A 175 -8.76 6.44 -16.02
N PHE A 176 -9.21 5.47 -15.25
CA PHE A 176 -10.30 4.61 -15.69
C PHE A 176 -11.60 5.42 -15.73
N GLY A 177 -12.24 5.53 -16.94
CA GLY A 177 -13.56 6.15 -17.09
C GLY A 177 -13.56 7.66 -17.30
N GLU A 178 -12.75 8.21 -18.22
CA GLU A 178 -12.81 9.61 -18.74
C GLU A 178 -13.12 10.73 -17.71
N VAL A 179 -12.76 10.52 -16.44
CA VAL A 179 -13.00 11.49 -15.38
C VAL A 179 -12.02 12.67 -15.55
N ALA A 180 -12.55 13.83 -15.91
CA ALA A 180 -11.77 15.06 -16.06
C ALA A 180 -11.04 15.42 -14.75
N LEU A 181 -9.86 16.03 -14.90
CA LEU A 181 -9.14 16.59 -13.75
C LEU A 181 -9.96 17.73 -13.13
N PRO A 182 -9.96 17.87 -11.79
CA PRO A 182 -10.58 19.01 -11.14
C PRO A 182 -9.94 20.30 -11.66
N LYS A 183 -10.77 21.32 -11.88
CA LYS A 183 -10.26 22.67 -12.18
C LYS A 183 -9.76 23.29 -10.88
N TYR A 184 -8.53 23.78 -10.90
CA TYR A 184 -7.95 24.48 -9.76
C TYR A 184 -8.05 25.98 -9.98
N GLU A 185 -8.56 26.69 -8.98
CA GLU A 185 -8.52 28.14 -8.91
C GLU A 185 -7.57 28.54 -7.78
N ILE A 186 -6.51 29.27 -8.13
CA ILE A 186 -5.55 29.76 -7.14
C ILE A 186 -6.07 31.08 -6.60
N ILE A 187 -6.60 31.05 -5.38
CA ILE A 187 -7.03 32.26 -4.67
C ILE A 187 -5.85 32.79 -3.87
N ASN A 188 -5.36 33.96 -4.23
CA ASN A 188 -4.29 34.62 -3.49
C ASN A 188 -4.88 35.37 -2.27
N PHE A 189 -4.92 34.70 -1.11
CA PHE A 189 -5.27 35.35 0.14
C PHE A 189 -4.11 36.22 0.62
N LYS A 190 -4.17 37.53 0.34
CA LYS A 190 -3.38 38.49 1.10
C LYS A 190 -4.00 38.56 2.49
N ILE A 191 -3.36 37.94 3.47
CA ILE A 191 -3.70 38.12 4.89
C ILE A 191 -3.33 39.57 5.23
N GLY A 192 -4.26 40.49 5.04
CA GLY A 192 -4.18 41.81 5.63
C GLY A 192 -4.21 41.68 7.15
N ARG A 193 -3.43 42.47 7.88
CA ARG A 193 -3.55 42.55 9.33
C ARG A 193 -5.00 42.89 9.64
N ALA A 194 -5.75 41.93 10.19
CA ALA A 194 -7.07 42.18 10.72
C ALA A 194 -6.91 43.19 11.88
N SER A 195 -7.40 44.42 11.71
CA SER A 195 -7.55 45.32 12.83
C SER A 195 -8.66 44.73 13.70
N CYS A 196 -8.38 44.51 14.97
CA CYS A 196 -9.29 43.98 16.00
C CYS A 196 -10.49 44.89 16.30
N ARG A 197 -11.19 45.46 15.32
CA ARG A 197 -12.27 46.45 15.53
C ARG A 197 -13.51 46.25 14.62
N GLU A 198 -13.80 45.08 14.14
CA GLU A 198 -15.15 44.87 13.61
C GLU A 198 -15.88 43.83 14.46
N ARG A 199 -16.78 44.37 15.31
CA ARG A 199 -17.84 43.56 15.91
C ARG A 199 -18.79 43.16 14.79
N VAL A 200 -18.85 41.87 14.51
CA VAL A 200 -19.92 41.30 13.67
C VAL A 200 -21.22 41.47 14.48
N SER A 201 -22.05 42.40 14.12
CA SER A 201 -23.44 42.51 14.58
C SER A 201 -24.21 41.42 13.87
N SER A 202 -24.67 40.40 14.59
CA SER A 202 -25.60 39.41 14.09
C SER A 202 -26.92 40.08 13.73
N PRO A 203 -27.52 39.84 12.58
CA PRO A 203 -28.91 40.24 12.34
C PRO A 203 -29.85 39.34 13.12
N VAL A 204 -30.85 39.98 13.72
CA VAL A 204 -32.01 39.41 14.40
C VAL A 204 -32.90 38.65 13.41
#